data_bea1c82cac874fad27311525ff06378d
#
_entry.id   bea1c82cac874fad27311525ff06378d
#
_cell.length_a   1.000
_cell.length_b   1.000
_cell.length_c   1.000
_cell.angle_alpha   90.00
_cell.angle_beta   90.00
_cell.angle_gamma   90.00
#
_symmetry.space_group_name_H-M   'P 1'
#
loop_
_entity.id
_entity.type
_entity.pdbx_description
1 polymer ?
#
loop_
_entity_poly.entity_id
_entity_poly.type
_entity_poly.pdbx_seq_one_letter_code
_entity_poly.pdbx_strand_id
1 'polypeptide(L)'
;MAIQIRPQFHPITPFIGAEVDGIDLREPLAPEQIAAIDDAMDRYAVLVFHDQPLTNDQHLAFTRSLGPIETSTGNKLRKPEDIRLPTTFADVSNLDGNNKPYARNDRKRLFAIGNRLWHSDSSFKAIPAKYSLLRALSVPSKGGNTEFAHMGAAYEALDDATKALIEPLICEHSQMFSRDLIGFREFSPEERERFKPVRQRLVRTLPRTGRKSIYLSSHAGTIVGWEMPEARLLLRDLSEHATQREFVYSHKWRVDDLVMWDNRQTMHRGRPFPVEEARDVRRTTISGDAPTAAQVDDARTQAVAA
;
A
#
# COMPACT_ATOMS: atom_id res chain seq x y z
N MET A 1 21.72 32.27 -7.08
CA MET A 1 21.41 30.82 -7.21
C MET A 1 21.16 30.28 -5.81
N ALA A 2 19.96 29.84 -5.49
CA ALA A 2 19.70 29.16 -4.24
C ALA A 2 20.52 27.85 -4.25
N ILE A 3 21.26 27.58 -3.17
CA ILE A 3 21.96 26.31 -2.98
C ILE A 3 20.84 25.26 -2.90
N GLN A 4 20.67 24.45 -3.96
CA GLN A 4 19.77 23.32 -3.92
C GLN A 4 20.40 22.26 -3.01
N ILE A 5 19.84 22.14 -1.80
CA ILE A 5 20.23 21.11 -0.85
C ILE A 5 19.79 19.77 -1.44
N ARG A 6 20.71 18.82 -1.60
CA ARG A 6 20.37 17.46 -2.02
C ARG A 6 19.76 16.72 -0.83
N PRO A 7 18.69 15.95 -1.02
CA PRO A 7 18.14 15.10 0.05
C PRO A 7 19.23 14.12 0.53
N GLN A 8 19.29 13.92 1.84
CA GLN A 8 20.16 12.92 2.48
C GLN A 8 19.29 11.78 2.97
N PHE A 9 19.77 10.55 2.80
CA PHE A 9 19.03 9.33 3.15
C PHE A 9 19.80 8.57 4.22
N HIS A 10 19.18 8.39 5.38
CA HIS A 10 19.74 7.71 6.55
C HIS A 10 19.04 6.36 6.73
N PRO A 11 19.69 5.22 6.41
CA PRO A 11 19.08 3.90 6.56
C PRO A 11 18.59 3.65 7.99
N ILE A 12 17.35 3.15 8.13
CA ILE A 12 16.74 2.82 9.43
C ILE A 12 17.10 1.39 9.82
N THR A 13 17.04 0.46 8.86
CA THR A 13 17.41 -0.94 9.05
C THR A 13 18.31 -1.40 7.89
N PRO A 14 18.97 -2.58 7.97
CA PRO A 14 19.79 -3.07 6.87
C PRO A 14 19.04 -3.28 5.56
N PHE A 15 17.74 -3.62 5.62
CA PHE A 15 16.96 -4.02 4.45
C PHE A 15 15.92 -3.01 4.03
N ILE A 16 15.33 -2.23 4.95
CA ILE A 16 14.15 -1.43 4.66
C ILE A 16 14.13 -0.13 5.47
N GLY A 17 13.73 0.94 4.79
CA GLY A 17 13.47 2.24 5.36
C GLY A 17 14.69 3.16 5.39
N ALA A 18 14.47 4.43 5.04
CA ALA A 18 15.41 5.51 5.30
C ALA A 18 14.66 6.77 5.77
N GLU A 19 15.23 7.49 6.73
CA GLU A 19 14.85 8.87 7.05
C GLU A 19 15.45 9.82 6.02
N VAL A 20 14.71 10.87 5.66
CA VAL A 20 15.11 11.83 4.62
C VAL A 20 15.25 13.21 5.22
N ASP A 21 16.45 13.76 5.13
CA ASP A 21 16.79 15.12 5.55
C ASP A 21 17.09 16.05 4.36
N GLY A 22 17.14 17.36 4.62
CA GLY A 22 17.57 18.36 3.63
C GLY A 22 16.52 18.63 2.54
N ILE A 23 15.25 18.34 2.80
CA ILE A 23 14.17 18.61 1.85
C ILE A 23 12.95 19.19 2.57
N ASP A 24 12.33 20.19 1.95
CA ASP A 24 11.05 20.76 2.39
C ASP A 24 9.99 20.44 1.35
N LEU A 25 9.06 19.56 1.69
CA LEU A 25 8.00 19.12 0.77
C LEU A 25 6.89 20.15 0.58
N ARG A 26 6.94 21.30 1.28
CA ARG A 26 6.04 22.42 1.05
C ARG A 26 6.36 23.17 -0.24
N GLU A 27 7.60 23.05 -0.71
CA GLU A 27 8.11 23.72 -1.90
C GLU A 27 8.18 22.76 -3.09
N PRO A 28 8.05 23.24 -4.33
CA PRO A 28 8.26 22.44 -5.53
C PRO A 28 9.69 21.87 -5.57
N LEU A 29 9.80 20.56 -5.81
CA LEU A 29 11.08 19.89 -5.89
C LEU A 29 11.70 20.03 -7.28
N ALA A 30 13.02 20.17 -7.32
CA ALA A 30 13.78 20.10 -8.56
C ALA A 30 13.79 18.68 -9.15
N PRO A 31 13.95 18.53 -10.49
CA PRO A 31 14.01 17.21 -11.12
C PRO A 31 15.06 16.27 -10.51
N GLU A 32 16.19 16.80 -10.10
CA GLU A 32 17.28 16.04 -9.47
C GLU A 32 16.90 15.52 -8.07
N GLN A 33 16.08 16.27 -7.33
CA GLN A 33 15.58 15.84 -6.03
C GLN A 33 14.53 14.73 -6.20
N ILE A 34 13.65 14.84 -7.21
CA ILE A 34 12.67 13.80 -7.57
C ILE A 34 13.40 12.51 -7.99
N ALA A 35 14.41 12.61 -8.85
CA ALA A 35 15.21 11.46 -9.27
C ALA A 35 15.91 10.79 -8.07
N ALA A 36 16.47 11.58 -7.15
CA ALA A 36 17.10 11.04 -5.93
C ALA A 36 16.10 10.31 -5.02
N ILE A 37 14.84 10.81 -4.92
CA ILE A 37 13.77 10.13 -4.19
C ILE A 37 13.41 8.81 -4.88
N ASP A 38 13.24 8.78 -6.21
CA ASP A 38 12.96 7.54 -6.95
C ASP A 38 14.07 6.50 -6.78
N ASP A 39 15.36 6.94 -6.82
CA ASP A 39 16.52 6.05 -6.58
C ASP A 39 16.53 5.50 -5.14
N ALA A 40 16.19 6.35 -4.17
CA ALA A 40 16.08 5.94 -2.78
C ALA A 40 14.90 4.99 -2.55
N MET A 41 13.77 5.17 -3.24
CA MET A 41 12.64 4.25 -3.20
C MET A 41 12.98 2.87 -3.73
N ASP A 42 13.74 2.79 -4.84
CA ASP A 42 14.22 1.50 -5.36
C ASP A 42 15.14 0.77 -4.37
N ARG A 43 15.91 1.53 -3.59
CA ARG A 43 16.89 0.99 -2.64
C ARG A 43 16.26 0.63 -1.29
N TYR A 44 15.46 1.53 -0.71
CA TYR A 44 14.98 1.44 0.67
C TYR A 44 13.52 1.01 0.80
N ALA A 45 12.76 1.09 -0.27
CA ALA A 45 11.33 0.75 -0.36
C ALA A 45 10.39 1.59 0.52
N VAL A 46 10.89 2.23 1.58
CA VAL A 46 10.15 3.13 2.49
C VAL A 46 11.00 4.35 2.80
N LEU A 47 10.43 5.55 2.63
CA LEU A 47 11.06 6.82 3.02
C LEU A 47 10.21 7.53 4.05
N VAL A 48 10.86 8.06 5.08
CA VAL A 48 10.23 8.81 6.18
C VAL A 48 10.71 10.25 6.13
N PHE A 49 9.77 11.17 5.99
CA PHE A 49 10.00 12.60 6.03
C PHE A 49 9.38 13.13 7.32
N HIS A 50 10.20 13.57 8.26
CA HIS A 50 9.76 14.16 9.51
C HIS A 50 9.48 15.67 9.35
N ASP A 51 8.67 16.21 10.26
CA ASP A 51 8.43 17.66 10.40
C ASP A 51 7.97 18.34 9.09
N GLN A 52 7.04 17.69 8.37
CA GLN A 52 6.46 18.18 7.12
C GLN A 52 5.01 18.67 7.33
N PRO A 53 4.78 19.89 7.85
CA PRO A 53 3.44 20.44 8.12
C PRO A 53 2.75 20.88 6.81
N LEU A 54 2.45 19.92 5.95
CA LEU A 54 1.87 20.15 4.63
C LEU A 54 0.39 20.54 4.71
N THR A 55 -0.06 21.41 3.81
CA THR A 55 -1.47 21.49 3.44
C THR A 55 -1.86 20.28 2.57
N ASN A 56 -3.16 20.07 2.33
CA ASN A 56 -3.58 19.04 1.37
C ASN A 56 -3.07 19.32 -0.05
N ASP A 57 -3.05 20.59 -0.47
CA ASP A 57 -2.59 20.96 -1.81
C ASP A 57 -1.10 20.73 -1.99
N GLN A 58 -0.28 21.02 -0.96
CA GLN A 58 1.15 20.71 -0.96
C GLN A 58 1.42 19.20 -1.00
N HIS A 59 0.68 18.41 -0.21
CA HIS A 59 0.76 16.95 -0.28
C HIS A 59 0.40 16.43 -1.68
N LEU A 60 -0.67 16.96 -2.32
CA LEU A 60 -1.03 16.62 -3.69
C LEU A 60 0.02 17.06 -4.71
N ALA A 61 0.59 18.26 -4.55
CA ALA A 61 1.63 18.78 -5.43
C ALA A 61 2.88 17.86 -5.39
N PHE A 62 3.35 17.51 -4.19
CA PHE A 62 4.45 16.55 -4.04
C PHE A 62 4.11 15.19 -4.68
N THR A 63 2.91 14.66 -4.43
CA THR A 63 2.51 13.38 -5.04
C THR A 63 2.52 13.44 -6.56
N ARG A 64 1.99 14.54 -7.16
CA ARG A 64 1.96 14.72 -8.63
C ARG A 64 3.35 14.82 -9.25
N SER A 65 4.35 15.32 -8.53
CA SER A 65 5.71 15.40 -9.04
C SER A 65 6.36 14.01 -9.22
N LEU A 66 5.82 12.98 -8.55
CA LEU A 66 6.28 11.60 -8.61
C LEU A 66 5.48 10.72 -9.58
N GLY A 67 4.31 11.18 -10.03
CA GLY A 67 3.48 10.44 -10.99
C GLY A 67 1.97 10.72 -10.89
N PRO A 68 1.17 10.03 -11.71
CA PRO A 68 -0.28 10.21 -11.75
C PRO A 68 -0.96 9.69 -10.47
N ILE A 69 -1.84 10.52 -9.89
CA ILE A 69 -2.57 10.16 -8.68
C ILE A 69 -3.71 9.19 -9.03
N GLU A 70 -3.77 8.10 -8.31
CA GLU A 70 -4.86 7.14 -8.34
C GLU A 70 -6.11 7.72 -7.65
N THR A 71 -7.27 7.59 -8.27
CA THR A 71 -8.54 7.95 -7.63
C THR A 71 -8.91 6.92 -6.56
N SER A 72 -9.09 7.40 -5.32
CA SER A 72 -9.55 6.57 -4.20
C SER A 72 -10.97 6.06 -4.45
N THR A 73 -11.18 4.77 -4.23
CA THR A 73 -12.49 4.15 -4.35
C THR A 73 -13.30 4.21 -3.05
N GLY A 74 -12.65 4.50 -1.93
CA GLY A 74 -13.27 4.51 -0.59
C GLY A 74 -14.44 5.50 -0.45
N ASN A 75 -14.35 6.66 -1.10
CA ASN A 75 -15.41 7.66 -1.04
C ASN A 75 -16.73 7.24 -1.73
N LYS A 76 -16.67 6.32 -2.68
CA LYS A 76 -17.87 5.83 -3.37
C LYS A 76 -18.75 4.91 -2.50
N LEU A 77 -18.20 4.43 -1.37
CA LEU A 77 -18.88 3.58 -0.39
C LEU A 77 -19.34 4.38 0.84
N ARG A 78 -19.17 5.71 0.83
CA ARG A 78 -19.54 6.60 1.93
C ARG A 78 -20.82 7.34 1.60
N LYS A 79 -21.58 7.65 2.63
CA LYS A 79 -22.64 8.65 2.50
C LYS A 79 -22.01 10.02 2.22
N PRO A 80 -22.69 10.90 1.47
CA PRO A 80 -22.16 12.23 1.15
C PRO A 80 -21.69 13.03 2.38
N GLU A 81 -22.46 12.95 3.48
CA GLU A 81 -22.18 13.61 4.76
C GLU A 81 -20.92 13.10 5.47
N ASP A 82 -20.47 11.89 5.14
CA ASP A 82 -19.25 11.27 5.70
C ASP A 82 -17.99 11.52 4.86
N ILE A 83 -18.11 12.20 3.74
CA ILE A 83 -16.99 12.48 2.84
C ILE A 83 -16.20 13.68 3.36
N ARG A 84 -15.05 13.44 3.99
CA ARG A 84 -14.16 14.47 4.53
C ARG A 84 -13.12 14.99 3.53
N LEU A 85 -12.80 14.20 2.53
CA LEU A 85 -11.68 14.46 1.60
C LEU A 85 -12.10 14.23 0.15
N PRO A 86 -11.51 14.96 -0.81
CA PRO A 86 -11.71 14.69 -2.23
C PRO A 86 -11.18 13.29 -2.61
N THR A 87 -11.61 12.77 -3.75
CA THR A 87 -11.27 11.41 -4.23
C THR A 87 -9.79 11.20 -4.54
N THR A 88 -9.00 12.26 -4.60
CA THR A 88 -7.54 12.20 -4.70
C THR A 88 -6.88 11.69 -3.41
N PHE A 89 -7.61 11.69 -2.30
CA PHE A 89 -7.16 11.13 -1.03
C PHE A 89 -7.92 9.85 -0.67
N ALA A 90 -7.23 8.91 -0.10
CA ALA A 90 -7.82 7.87 0.74
C ALA A 90 -7.79 8.36 2.19
N ASP A 91 -8.97 8.52 2.79
CA ASP A 91 -9.13 8.84 4.20
C ASP A 91 -8.94 7.56 5.05
N VAL A 92 -7.75 7.42 5.64
CA VAL A 92 -7.35 6.25 6.45
C VAL A 92 -7.53 6.53 7.94
N SER A 93 -8.23 7.62 8.29
CA SER A 93 -8.58 7.97 9.67
C SER A 93 -9.64 7.04 10.26
N ASN A 94 -9.80 7.11 11.58
CA ASN A 94 -10.93 6.52 12.28
C ASN A 94 -12.06 7.54 12.56
N LEU A 95 -12.19 8.58 11.72
CA LEU A 95 -13.07 9.72 11.96
C LEU A 95 -14.26 9.74 10.99
N ASP A 96 -15.44 10.13 11.51
CA ASP A 96 -16.67 10.40 10.77
C ASP A 96 -16.64 11.79 10.09
N GLY A 97 -17.73 12.18 9.43
CA GLY A 97 -17.89 13.48 8.78
C GLY A 97 -17.77 14.68 9.74
N ASN A 98 -18.01 14.48 11.03
CA ASN A 98 -17.88 15.50 12.09
C ASN A 98 -16.52 15.47 12.80
N ASN A 99 -15.53 14.74 12.27
CA ASN A 99 -14.20 14.54 12.86
C ASN A 99 -14.22 13.84 14.24
N LYS A 100 -15.22 13.00 14.50
CA LYS A 100 -15.30 12.17 15.72
C LYS A 100 -14.94 10.72 15.39
N PRO A 101 -14.28 10.01 16.33
CA PRO A 101 -14.01 8.58 16.14
C PRO A 101 -15.30 7.79 15.90
N TYR A 102 -15.27 6.86 14.92
CA TYR A 102 -16.39 5.96 14.66
C TYR A 102 -16.74 5.12 15.88
N ALA A 103 -18.04 4.85 16.05
CA ALA A 103 -18.50 3.89 17.05
C ALA A 103 -17.84 2.52 16.86
N ARG A 104 -17.70 1.75 17.96
CA ARG A 104 -17.00 0.46 17.98
C ARG A 104 -17.57 -0.55 16.98
N ASN A 105 -18.88 -0.52 16.76
CA ASN A 105 -19.62 -1.41 15.85
C ASN A 105 -19.93 -0.77 14.48
N ASP A 106 -19.38 0.40 14.18
CA ASP A 106 -19.58 1.06 12.89
C ASP A 106 -19.05 0.20 11.73
N ARG A 107 -19.86 0.00 10.68
CA ARG A 107 -19.54 -0.83 9.53
C ARG A 107 -18.25 -0.39 8.83
N LYS A 108 -18.04 0.92 8.68
CA LYS A 108 -16.84 1.47 8.03
C LYS A 108 -15.60 1.18 8.84
N ARG A 109 -15.69 1.35 10.17
CA ARG A 109 -14.61 0.98 11.08
C ARG A 109 -14.30 -0.52 10.98
N LEU A 110 -15.33 -1.38 11.02
CA LEU A 110 -15.15 -2.85 10.92
C LEU A 110 -14.50 -3.23 9.60
N PHE A 111 -14.91 -2.64 8.49
CA PHE A 111 -14.27 -2.82 7.19
C PHE A 111 -12.80 -2.38 7.22
N ALA A 112 -12.49 -1.23 7.82
CA ALA A 112 -11.14 -0.67 7.90
C ALA A 112 -10.18 -1.49 8.79
N ILE A 113 -10.70 -2.33 9.70
CA ILE A 113 -9.87 -3.27 10.49
C ILE A 113 -9.08 -4.23 9.58
N GLY A 114 -9.55 -4.52 8.37
CA GLY A 114 -8.80 -5.28 7.38
C GLY A 114 -7.43 -4.70 7.04
N ASN A 115 -7.19 -3.41 7.27
CA ASN A 115 -5.87 -2.78 7.09
C ASN A 115 -4.86 -3.19 8.19
N ARG A 116 -5.29 -3.96 9.19
CA ARG A 116 -4.39 -4.61 10.17
C ARG A 116 -3.80 -5.93 9.66
N LEU A 117 -4.31 -6.45 8.55
CA LEU A 117 -3.68 -7.56 7.82
C LEU A 117 -2.55 -7.01 6.95
N TRP A 118 -1.53 -7.82 6.71
CA TRP A 118 -0.46 -7.48 5.79
C TRP A 118 -1.00 -7.36 4.36
N HIS A 119 -0.79 -6.21 3.73
CA HIS A 119 -1.33 -5.93 2.39
C HIS A 119 -0.44 -4.96 1.60
N SER A 120 -0.58 -5.01 0.28
CA SER A 120 -0.12 -3.98 -0.66
C SER A 120 -1.34 -3.19 -1.13
N ASP A 121 -1.22 -1.86 -1.19
CA ASP A 121 -2.31 -1.00 -1.63
C ASP A 121 -2.69 -1.26 -3.08
N SER A 122 -3.98 -1.18 -3.35
CA SER A 122 -4.57 -1.31 -4.70
C SER A 122 -4.20 -2.59 -5.44
N SER A 123 -3.65 -3.61 -4.77
CA SER A 123 -3.38 -4.92 -5.39
C SER A 123 -4.65 -5.61 -5.93
N PHE A 124 -5.81 -5.19 -5.46
CA PHE A 124 -7.15 -5.59 -5.92
C PHE A 124 -7.67 -4.77 -7.11
N LYS A 125 -6.84 -3.96 -7.76
CA LYS A 125 -7.13 -3.28 -9.02
C LYS A 125 -6.31 -3.90 -10.14
N ALA A 126 -6.83 -3.91 -11.36
CA ALA A 126 -6.13 -4.46 -12.53
C ALA A 126 -4.76 -3.79 -12.71
N ILE A 127 -4.69 -2.45 -12.57
CA ILE A 127 -3.43 -1.70 -12.48
C ILE A 127 -3.19 -1.41 -11.00
N PRO A 128 -2.23 -2.09 -10.35
CA PRO A 128 -1.95 -1.91 -8.94
C PRO A 128 -1.13 -0.64 -8.69
N ALA A 129 -1.12 -0.16 -7.43
CA ALA A 129 -0.39 1.05 -7.07
C ALA A 129 1.13 0.92 -7.22
N LYS A 130 1.79 2.04 -7.59
CA LYS A 130 3.25 2.20 -7.51
C LYS A 130 3.64 2.63 -6.10
N TYR A 131 3.36 3.87 -5.72
CA TYR A 131 3.70 4.43 -4.43
C TYR A 131 2.47 4.85 -3.64
N SER A 132 2.57 4.78 -2.32
CA SER A 132 1.62 5.39 -1.41
C SER A 132 2.34 6.38 -0.50
N LEU A 133 1.71 7.52 -0.23
CA LEU A 133 2.23 8.58 0.64
C LEU A 133 1.19 8.86 1.73
N LEU A 134 1.53 8.61 2.97
CA LEU A 134 0.63 8.78 4.13
C LEU A 134 1.16 9.87 5.03
N ARG A 135 0.34 10.90 5.28
CA ARG A 135 0.67 12.00 6.19
C ARG A 135 -0.17 11.92 7.47
N ALA A 136 0.47 12.17 8.62
CA ALA A 136 -0.18 12.20 9.92
C ALA A 136 -0.53 13.63 10.33
N LEU A 137 -1.83 13.88 10.62
CA LEU A 137 -2.33 15.15 11.18
C LEU A 137 -2.61 15.03 12.67
N SER A 138 -3.08 13.86 13.12
CA SER A 138 -3.16 13.53 14.54
C SER A 138 -2.83 12.05 14.75
N VAL A 139 -2.20 11.75 15.86
CA VAL A 139 -1.76 10.39 16.22
C VAL A 139 -2.28 10.05 17.62
N PRO A 140 -2.60 8.77 17.88
CA PRO A 140 -3.05 8.35 19.20
C PRO A 140 -1.89 8.37 20.21
N SER A 141 -2.22 8.43 21.50
CA SER A 141 -1.25 8.48 22.61
C SER A 141 -0.36 7.23 22.68
N LYS A 142 -0.87 6.08 22.21
CA LYS A 142 -0.15 4.80 22.13
C LYS A 142 -0.62 3.93 20.97
N GLY A 143 0.29 3.11 20.44
CA GLY A 143 0.00 2.23 19.32
C GLY A 143 -0.16 2.98 18.00
N GLY A 144 -0.92 2.42 17.05
CA GLY A 144 -1.18 3.03 15.74
C GLY A 144 0.02 3.04 14.78
N ASN A 145 1.12 2.37 15.14
CA ASN A 145 2.27 2.19 14.24
C ASN A 145 1.85 1.61 12.91
N THR A 146 2.62 1.88 11.87
CA THR A 146 2.54 1.15 10.62
C THR A 146 3.79 0.29 10.46
N GLU A 147 3.59 -1.00 10.22
CA GLU A 147 4.68 -1.93 9.92
C GLU A 147 4.78 -2.15 8.42
N PHE A 148 6.01 -2.22 7.92
CA PHE A 148 6.36 -2.43 6.52
C PHE A 148 7.28 -3.64 6.41
N ALA A 149 6.97 -4.58 5.52
CA ALA A 149 7.80 -5.75 5.21
C ALA A 149 8.42 -5.59 3.82
N HIS A 150 9.74 -5.83 3.70
CA HIS A 150 10.46 -5.72 2.43
C HIS A 150 10.40 -7.00 1.63
N MET A 151 9.47 -7.04 0.69
CA MET A 151 9.18 -8.24 -0.11
C MET A 151 10.30 -8.62 -1.09
N GLY A 152 11.14 -7.66 -1.50
CA GLY A 152 12.33 -7.92 -2.32
C GLY A 152 13.42 -8.67 -1.53
N ALA A 153 13.75 -8.21 -0.31
CA ALA A 153 14.69 -8.90 0.56
C ALA A 153 14.19 -10.29 0.95
N ALA A 154 12.88 -10.41 1.23
CA ALA A 154 12.25 -11.69 1.50
C ALA A 154 12.33 -12.65 0.29
N TYR A 155 12.16 -12.15 -0.94
CA TYR A 155 12.37 -12.96 -2.16
C TYR A 155 13.82 -13.44 -2.29
N GLU A 156 14.78 -12.56 -2.06
CA GLU A 156 16.21 -12.90 -2.15
C GLU A 156 16.61 -13.98 -1.17
N ALA A 157 15.99 -14.01 0.02
CA ALA A 157 16.24 -15.00 1.08
C ALA A 157 15.56 -16.35 0.86
N LEU A 158 14.66 -16.52 -0.12
CA LEU A 158 14.08 -17.81 -0.46
C LEU A 158 15.14 -18.73 -1.08
N ASP A 159 14.94 -20.04 -0.93
CA ASP A 159 15.70 -21.05 -1.67
C ASP A 159 15.33 -21.06 -3.16
N ASP A 160 16.21 -21.61 -4.00
CA ASP A 160 16.03 -21.60 -5.45
C ASP A 160 14.84 -22.44 -5.93
N ALA A 161 14.49 -23.51 -5.23
CA ALA A 161 13.33 -24.34 -5.57
C ALA A 161 12.03 -23.55 -5.34
N THR A 162 11.92 -22.86 -4.21
CA THR A 162 10.78 -22.00 -3.92
C THR A 162 10.69 -20.83 -4.91
N LYS A 163 11.83 -20.17 -5.24
CA LYS A 163 11.85 -19.13 -6.27
C LYS A 163 11.34 -19.63 -7.62
N ALA A 164 11.83 -20.78 -8.07
CA ALA A 164 11.40 -21.41 -9.32
C ALA A 164 9.90 -21.77 -9.32
N LEU A 165 9.39 -22.25 -8.18
CA LEU A 165 7.98 -22.60 -8.01
C LEU A 165 7.08 -21.37 -8.14
N ILE A 166 7.40 -20.26 -7.46
CA ILE A 166 6.50 -19.10 -7.35
C ILE A 166 6.58 -18.13 -8.53
N GLU A 167 7.67 -18.13 -9.29
CA GLU A 167 7.92 -17.14 -10.35
C GLU A 167 6.84 -17.14 -11.45
N PRO A 168 6.33 -18.28 -11.95
CA PRO A 168 5.28 -18.29 -12.97
C PRO A 168 3.87 -18.03 -12.43
N LEU A 169 3.67 -18.03 -11.12
CA LEU A 169 2.34 -18.05 -10.53
C LEU A 169 1.60 -16.71 -10.67
N ILE A 170 0.30 -16.83 -10.87
CA ILE A 170 -0.66 -15.72 -10.92
C ILE A 170 -1.67 -15.91 -9.78
N CYS A 171 -1.86 -14.89 -8.96
CA CYS A 171 -2.82 -14.87 -7.88
C CYS A 171 -4.05 -14.03 -8.23
N GLU A 172 -5.19 -14.36 -7.67
CA GLU A 172 -6.38 -13.52 -7.72
C GLU A 172 -6.50 -12.72 -6.43
N HIS A 173 -6.59 -11.39 -6.57
CA HIS A 173 -6.64 -10.41 -5.49
C HIS A 173 -8.02 -9.76 -5.42
N SER A 174 -8.63 -9.76 -4.22
CA SER A 174 -9.89 -9.09 -3.94
C SER A 174 -9.94 -8.57 -2.51
N GLN A 175 -10.57 -7.42 -2.30
CA GLN A 175 -10.85 -6.95 -0.94
C GLN A 175 -11.79 -7.91 -0.19
N MET A 176 -12.66 -8.65 -0.87
CA MET A 176 -13.52 -9.65 -0.23
C MET A 176 -12.71 -10.73 0.47
N PHE A 177 -11.62 -11.22 -0.13
CA PHE A 177 -10.77 -12.23 0.50
C PHE A 177 -10.19 -11.75 1.82
N SER A 178 -9.60 -10.55 1.83
CA SER A 178 -9.01 -10.01 3.07
C SER A 178 -10.05 -9.72 4.15
N ARG A 179 -11.25 -9.33 3.78
CA ARG A 179 -12.34 -9.04 4.74
C ARG A 179 -12.94 -10.34 5.28
N ASP A 180 -13.03 -11.40 4.46
CA ASP A 180 -13.45 -12.72 4.93
C ASP A 180 -12.50 -13.29 5.99
N LEU A 181 -11.18 -13.05 5.89
CA LEU A 181 -10.20 -13.45 6.91
C LEU A 181 -10.48 -12.87 8.31
N ILE A 182 -11.16 -11.74 8.40
CA ILE A 182 -11.56 -11.11 9.66
C ILE A 182 -13.05 -11.28 9.97
N GLY A 183 -13.75 -12.14 9.21
CA GLY A 183 -15.18 -12.43 9.39
C GLY A 183 -16.14 -11.34 8.87
N PHE A 184 -15.65 -10.34 8.12
CA PHE A 184 -16.50 -9.33 7.48
C PHE A 184 -16.98 -9.84 6.12
N ARG A 185 -18.27 -10.16 6.01
CA ARG A 185 -18.91 -10.77 4.82
C ARG A 185 -20.08 -9.97 4.25
N GLU A 186 -20.41 -8.85 4.86
CA GLU A 186 -21.55 -8.02 4.50
C GLU A 186 -21.21 -7.10 3.32
N PHE A 187 -21.32 -7.63 2.11
CA PHE A 187 -21.12 -6.87 0.88
C PHE A 187 -22.43 -6.73 0.12
N SER A 188 -22.74 -5.50 -0.35
CA SER A 188 -23.84 -5.28 -1.29
C SER A 188 -23.56 -5.89 -2.65
N PRO A 189 -24.57 -6.08 -3.52
CA PRO A 189 -24.35 -6.53 -4.90
C PRO A 189 -23.36 -5.64 -5.67
N GLU A 190 -23.43 -4.32 -5.50
CA GLU A 190 -22.55 -3.34 -6.14
C GLU A 190 -21.11 -3.45 -5.60
N GLU A 191 -20.96 -3.70 -4.29
CA GLU A 191 -19.65 -3.95 -3.69
C GLU A 191 -19.04 -5.26 -4.19
N ARG A 192 -19.85 -6.33 -4.34
CA ARG A 192 -19.38 -7.61 -4.90
C ARG A 192 -18.90 -7.48 -6.33
N GLU A 193 -19.64 -6.75 -7.17
CA GLU A 193 -19.23 -6.45 -8.53
C GLU A 193 -17.91 -5.68 -8.57
N ARG A 194 -17.79 -4.66 -7.72
CA ARG A 194 -16.62 -3.79 -7.64
C ARG A 194 -15.37 -4.50 -7.12
N PHE A 195 -15.54 -5.42 -6.18
CA PHE A 195 -14.44 -6.17 -5.56
C PHE A 195 -14.22 -7.53 -6.23
N LYS A 196 -14.70 -7.74 -7.45
CA LYS A 196 -14.35 -8.91 -8.24
C LYS A 196 -12.84 -9.14 -8.23
N PRO A 197 -12.39 -10.39 -8.12
CA PRO A 197 -10.97 -10.71 -8.15
C PRO A 197 -10.29 -10.19 -9.43
N VAL A 198 -9.09 -9.67 -9.28
CA VAL A 198 -8.20 -9.30 -10.37
C VAL A 198 -6.92 -10.12 -10.30
N ARG A 199 -6.31 -10.39 -11.44
CA ARG A 199 -5.11 -11.20 -11.55
C ARG A 199 -3.84 -10.37 -11.37
N GLN A 200 -2.92 -10.89 -10.54
CA GLN A 200 -1.60 -10.30 -10.30
C GLN A 200 -0.53 -11.39 -10.36
N ARG A 201 0.66 -11.10 -10.92
CA ARG A 201 1.80 -12.00 -10.79
C ARG A 201 2.24 -12.07 -9.33
N LEU A 202 2.56 -13.28 -8.84
CA LEU A 202 3.07 -13.48 -7.49
C LEU A 202 4.52 -12.96 -7.34
N VAL A 203 5.30 -12.98 -8.41
CA VAL A 203 6.63 -12.36 -8.46
C VAL A 203 6.62 -11.21 -9.46
N ARG A 204 7.10 -10.05 -9.01
CA ARG A 204 7.28 -8.85 -9.85
C ARG A 204 8.76 -8.53 -10.01
N THR A 205 9.11 -8.03 -11.19
CA THR A 205 10.43 -7.44 -11.44
C THR A 205 10.29 -5.92 -11.46
N LEU A 206 11.10 -5.21 -10.69
CA LEU A 206 11.12 -3.75 -10.70
C LEU A 206 11.82 -3.28 -11.99
N PRO A 207 11.16 -2.42 -12.80
CA PRO A 207 11.66 -2.10 -14.16
C PRO A 207 13.02 -1.41 -14.17
N ARG A 208 13.31 -0.56 -13.15
CA ARG A 208 14.55 0.23 -13.11
C ARG A 208 15.77 -0.57 -12.65
N THR A 209 15.57 -1.52 -11.75
CA THR A 209 16.67 -2.24 -11.08
C THR A 209 16.81 -3.70 -11.52
N GLY A 210 15.76 -4.27 -12.13
CA GLY A 210 15.67 -5.70 -12.40
C GLY A 210 15.46 -6.56 -11.14
N ARG A 211 15.37 -5.95 -9.95
CA ARG A 211 15.19 -6.67 -8.69
C ARG A 211 13.83 -7.34 -8.65
N LYS A 212 13.80 -8.60 -8.22
CA LYS A 212 12.55 -9.35 -8.04
C LYS A 212 11.99 -9.19 -6.63
N SER A 213 10.69 -9.23 -6.52
CA SER A 213 9.94 -9.08 -5.27
C SER A 213 8.74 -10.00 -5.24
N ILE A 214 8.44 -10.61 -4.08
CA ILE A 214 7.16 -11.30 -3.88
C ILE A 214 6.06 -10.24 -3.86
N TYR A 215 5.08 -10.36 -4.74
CA TYR A 215 3.93 -9.44 -4.77
C TYR A 215 2.72 -10.10 -4.10
N LEU A 216 2.68 -9.99 -2.78
CA LEU A 216 1.70 -10.62 -1.92
C LEU A 216 0.86 -9.60 -1.18
N SER A 217 -0.29 -10.03 -0.70
CA SER A 217 -1.24 -9.21 0.07
C SER A 217 -2.28 -10.13 0.71
N SER A 218 -2.86 -9.75 1.84
CA SER A 218 -4.08 -10.39 2.36
C SER A 218 -5.26 -10.38 1.36
N HIS A 219 -5.16 -9.58 0.29
CA HIS A 219 -6.11 -9.58 -0.82
C HIS A 219 -5.94 -10.79 -1.74
N ALA A 220 -4.76 -11.45 -1.77
CA ALA A 220 -4.52 -12.66 -2.53
C ALA A 220 -5.30 -13.83 -1.91
N GLY A 221 -6.32 -14.30 -2.60
CA GLY A 221 -7.23 -15.34 -2.11
C GLY A 221 -6.93 -16.73 -2.64
N THR A 222 -6.39 -16.82 -3.87
CA THR A 222 -6.10 -18.07 -4.54
C THR A 222 -5.00 -17.90 -5.58
N ILE A 223 -4.51 -19.02 -6.12
CA ILE A 223 -3.57 -19.11 -7.24
C ILE A 223 -4.31 -19.72 -8.43
N VAL A 224 -4.18 -19.12 -9.59
CA VAL A 224 -4.86 -19.58 -10.81
C VAL A 224 -4.42 -21.00 -11.17
N GLY A 225 -5.38 -21.92 -11.30
CA GLY A 225 -5.13 -23.32 -11.63
C GLY A 225 -4.73 -24.22 -10.45
N TRP A 226 -4.73 -23.69 -9.21
CA TRP A 226 -4.44 -24.47 -8.03
C TRP A 226 -5.71 -24.78 -7.22
N GLU A 227 -5.72 -25.89 -6.51
CA GLU A 227 -6.73 -26.17 -5.51
C GLU A 227 -6.64 -25.19 -4.33
N MET A 228 -7.79 -24.74 -3.82
CA MET A 228 -7.89 -23.67 -2.82
C MET A 228 -7.05 -23.96 -1.56
N PRO A 229 -7.06 -25.18 -0.95
CA PRO A 229 -6.26 -25.46 0.24
C PRO A 229 -4.75 -25.30 -0.02
N GLU A 230 -4.26 -25.84 -1.13
CA GLU A 230 -2.84 -25.78 -1.49
C GLU A 230 -2.40 -24.33 -1.77
N ALA A 231 -3.21 -23.59 -2.55
CA ALA A 231 -2.96 -22.19 -2.82
C ALA A 231 -2.87 -21.37 -1.53
N ARG A 232 -3.80 -21.56 -0.61
CA ARG A 232 -3.85 -20.82 0.65
C ARG A 232 -2.70 -21.16 1.60
N LEU A 233 -2.27 -22.42 1.64
CA LEU A 233 -1.10 -22.83 2.43
C LEU A 233 0.16 -22.14 1.89
N LEU A 234 0.43 -22.20 0.58
CA LEU A 234 1.59 -21.54 0.00
C LEU A 234 1.58 -20.02 0.24
N LEU A 235 0.44 -19.35 0.02
CA LEU A 235 0.32 -17.90 0.24
C LEU A 235 0.55 -17.53 1.71
N ARG A 236 0.09 -18.35 2.65
CA ARG A 236 0.33 -18.17 4.08
C ARG A 236 1.82 -18.34 4.40
N ASP A 237 2.44 -19.42 3.95
CA ASP A 237 3.84 -19.73 4.24
C ASP A 237 4.77 -18.63 3.68
N LEU A 238 4.49 -18.13 2.47
CA LEU A 238 5.20 -16.98 1.90
C LEU A 238 4.97 -15.69 2.73
N SER A 239 3.76 -15.48 3.24
CA SER A 239 3.46 -14.31 4.08
C SER A 239 4.20 -14.41 5.42
N GLU A 240 4.22 -15.56 6.05
CA GLU A 240 4.95 -15.81 7.31
C GLU A 240 6.46 -15.62 7.11
N HIS A 241 7.03 -16.15 6.01
CA HIS A 241 8.42 -15.91 5.64
C HIS A 241 8.72 -14.43 5.45
N ALA A 242 7.94 -13.73 4.63
CA ALA A 242 8.22 -12.34 4.26
C ALA A 242 7.96 -11.32 5.40
N THR A 243 7.27 -11.74 6.46
CA THR A 243 6.98 -10.88 7.61
C THR A 243 7.77 -11.25 8.86
N GLN A 244 8.87 -12.00 8.71
CA GLN A 244 9.84 -12.22 9.77
C GLN A 244 10.48 -10.89 10.18
N ARG A 245 10.91 -10.83 11.43
CA ARG A 245 11.35 -9.58 12.08
C ARG A 245 12.48 -8.86 11.32
N GLU A 246 13.37 -9.61 10.71
CA GLU A 246 14.51 -9.07 9.95
C GLU A 246 14.09 -8.25 8.72
N PHE A 247 12.96 -8.59 8.08
CA PHE A 247 12.44 -7.88 6.91
C PHE A 247 11.47 -6.76 7.27
N VAL A 248 11.18 -6.52 8.56
CA VAL A 248 10.13 -5.62 9.00
C VAL A 248 10.67 -4.37 9.68
N TYR A 249 10.22 -3.22 9.21
CA TYR A 249 10.35 -1.92 9.87
C TYR A 249 9.01 -1.51 10.49
N SER A 250 9.01 -0.98 11.71
CA SER A 250 7.82 -0.47 12.40
C SER A 250 7.95 1.04 12.62
N HIS A 251 7.20 1.83 11.85
CA HIS A 251 7.15 3.28 11.99
C HIS A 251 6.24 3.70 13.15
N LYS A 252 6.80 4.45 14.10
CA LYS A 252 6.05 5.13 15.17
C LYS A 252 5.75 6.56 14.74
N TRP A 253 4.50 6.84 14.44
CA TRP A 253 4.04 8.12 13.92
C TRP A 253 4.26 9.29 14.87
N ARG A 254 4.67 10.40 14.29
CA ARG A 254 4.60 11.75 14.87
C ARG A 254 3.65 12.59 14.04
N VAL A 255 3.09 13.64 14.62
CA VAL A 255 2.35 14.64 13.84
C VAL A 255 3.30 15.25 12.83
N ASP A 256 2.80 15.54 11.62
CA ASP A 256 3.55 16.05 10.47
C ASP A 256 4.60 15.10 9.88
N ASP A 257 4.62 13.82 10.27
CA ASP A 257 5.30 12.81 9.49
C ASP A 257 4.60 12.58 8.14
N LEU A 258 5.39 12.45 7.07
CA LEU A 258 4.98 11.86 5.81
C LEU A 258 5.82 10.62 5.55
N VAL A 259 5.16 9.47 5.36
CA VAL A 259 5.82 8.21 5.01
C VAL A 259 5.40 7.80 3.62
N MET A 260 6.38 7.51 2.77
CA MET A 260 6.20 7.04 1.40
C MET A 260 6.70 5.61 1.29
N TRP A 261 5.95 4.72 0.61
CA TRP A 261 6.37 3.33 0.37
C TRP A 261 6.05 2.85 -1.03
N ASP A 262 6.85 1.89 -1.48
CA ASP A 262 6.70 1.23 -2.78
C ASP A 262 5.86 -0.04 -2.66
N ASN A 263 4.62 0.00 -3.13
CA ASN A 263 3.70 -1.13 -3.11
C ASN A 263 4.15 -2.32 -3.97
N ARG A 264 5.11 -2.11 -4.85
CA ARG A 264 5.64 -3.17 -5.73
C ARG A 264 6.59 -4.11 -4.99
N GLN A 265 7.17 -3.64 -3.88
CA GLN A 265 8.17 -4.36 -3.08
C GLN A 265 7.95 -4.28 -1.56
N THR A 266 6.76 -3.82 -1.11
CA THR A 266 6.39 -3.86 0.31
C THR A 266 4.99 -4.40 0.52
N MET A 267 4.81 -5.12 1.63
CA MET A 267 3.53 -5.19 2.33
C MET A 267 3.58 -4.28 3.55
N HIS A 268 2.41 -3.79 3.97
CA HIS A 268 2.30 -3.02 5.20
C HIS A 268 1.04 -3.37 5.97
N ARG A 269 1.02 -2.99 7.27
CA ARG A 269 -0.17 -3.11 8.12
C ARG A 269 -0.20 -2.06 9.21
N GLY A 270 -1.41 -1.61 9.59
CA GLY A 270 -1.61 -0.77 10.77
C GLY A 270 -1.66 -1.60 12.05
N ARG A 271 -1.09 -1.07 13.14
CA ARG A 271 -1.18 -1.68 14.47
C ARG A 271 -2.36 -1.11 15.25
N PRO A 272 -2.91 -1.85 16.22
CA PRO A 272 -3.99 -1.38 17.06
C PRO A 272 -3.64 -0.10 17.84
N PHE A 273 -4.66 0.71 18.13
CA PHE A 273 -4.62 1.89 18.99
C PHE A 273 -5.96 2.04 19.72
N PRO A 274 -6.07 2.89 20.76
CA PRO A 274 -7.32 3.12 21.47
C PRO A 274 -8.41 3.62 20.52
N VAL A 275 -9.58 2.99 20.55
CA VAL A 275 -10.67 3.24 19.58
C VAL A 275 -11.25 4.65 19.73
N GLU A 276 -11.20 5.17 20.95
CA GLU A 276 -11.76 6.46 21.35
C GLU A 276 -10.86 7.64 20.99
N GLU A 277 -9.60 7.37 20.66
CA GLU A 277 -8.64 8.41 20.29
C GLU A 277 -8.67 8.68 18.79
N ALA A 278 -8.63 9.97 18.44
CA ALA A 278 -8.58 10.40 17.04
C ALA A 278 -7.23 10.04 16.40
N ARG A 279 -7.29 9.42 15.24
CA ARG A 279 -6.15 9.22 14.35
C ARG A 279 -6.51 9.77 12.95
N ASP A 280 -6.01 10.95 12.60
CA ASP A 280 -6.23 11.54 11.27
C ASP A 280 -4.97 11.36 10.42
N VAL A 281 -5.02 10.43 9.48
CA VAL A 281 -3.97 10.18 8.50
C VAL A 281 -4.59 10.15 7.10
N ARG A 282 -3.93 10.81 6.15
CA ARG A 282 -4.42 11.01 4.79
C ARG A 282 -3.43 10.46 3.79
N ARG A 283 -3.91 9.58 2.90
CA ARG A 283 -3.08 8.93 1.91
C ARG A 283 -3.38 9.41 0.50
N THR A 284 -2.34 9.75 -0.24
CA THR A 284 -2.36 9.78 -1.70
C THR A 284 -1.71 8.51 -2.23
N THR A 285 -2.07 8.12 -3.45
CA THR A 285 -1.54 6.91 -4.08
C THR A 285 -1.19 7.23 -5.53
N ILE A 286 0.00 6.82 -5.95
CA ILE A 286 0.45 6.92 -7.35
C ILE A 286 0.07 5.62 -8.05
N SER A 287 -0.62 5.75 -9.18
CA SER A 287 -0.98 4.62 -10.02
C SER A 287 0.26 3.91 -10.55
N GLY A 288 0.16 2.59 -10.73
CA GLY A 288 1.12 1.85 -11.52
C GLY A 288 0.95 2.09 -13.02
N ASP A 289 1.89 1.55 -13.79
CA ASP A 289 1.97 1.82 -15.23
C ASP A 289 1.07 0.87 -16.05
N ALA A 290 0.93 -0.40 -15.62
CA ALA A 290 0.20 -1.43 -16.34
C ALA A 290 -0.28 -2.57 -15.41
N PRO A 291 -1.23 -3.42 -15.87
CA PRO A 291 -1.54 -4.68 -15.23
C PRO A 291 -0.30 -5.59 -15.15
N THR A 292 -0.18 -6.38 -14.09
CA THR A 292 0.94 -7.33 -13.93
C THR A 292 0.70 -8.65 -14.63
N ALA A 293 -0.57 -8.98 -14.93
CA ALA A 293 -1.00 -10.18 -15.63
C ALA A 293 -2.24 -9.87 -16.47
N ALA A 294 -2.52 -10.71 -17.50
CA ALA A 294 -3.75 -10.62 -18.27
C ALA A 294 -4.97 -10.83 -17.37
N GLN A 295 -5.97 -9.97 -17.52
CA GLN A 295 -7.24 -10.06 -16.81
C GLN A 295 -8.21 -11.03 -17.50
N VAL A 296 -9.22 -11.54 -16.78
CA VAL A 296 -10.14 -12.56 -17.32
C VAL A 296 -10.92 -12.06 -18.53
N ASP A 297 -11.29 -10.78 -18.54
CA ASP A 297 -12.07 -10.19 -19.64
C ASP A 297 -11.23 -10.00 -20.92
N ASP A 298 -9.92 -9.79 -20.77
CA ASP A 298 -8.98 -9.69 -21.92
C ASP A 298 -8.87 -11.02 -22.68
N ALA A 299 -8.92 -12.15 -21.95
CA ALA A 299 -8.87 -13.48 -22.55
C ALA A 299 -10.13 -13.82 -23.39
N ARG A 300 -11.30 -13.29 -23.01
CA ARG A 300 -12.54 -13.46 -23.78
C ARG A 300 -12.56 -12.60 -25.04
N THR A 301 -12.02 -11.40 -24.96
CA THR A 301 -11.96 -10.47 -26.11
C THR A 301 -10.99 -10.99 -27.18
N GLN A 302 -9.88 -11.62 -26.79
CA GLN A 302 -8.93 -12.23 -27.73
C GLN A 302 -9.47 -13.51 -28.38
N ALA A 303 -10.28 -14.30 -27.66
CA ALA A 303 -10.90 -15.52 -28.23
C ALA A 303 -12.07 -15.24 -29.19
N VAL A 304 -12.64 -14.03 -29.16
CA VAL A 304 -13.71 -13.60 -30.10
C VAL A 304 -13.13 -12.90 -31.35
N ALA A 305 -11.88 -12.43 -31.27
CA ALA A 305 -11.18 -11.74 -32.35
C ALA A 305 -10.25 -12.67 -33.18
N ALA A 306 -10.16 -13.94 -32.82
CA ALA A 306 -9.44 -15.02 -33.55
C ALA A 306 -10.44 -16.01 -34.14
#